data_5d3aeb0310110fee63d9ece9624c5ef3
#
_entry.id   5d3aeb0310110fee63d9ece9624c5ef3
#
_cell.length_a   1.000
_cell.length_b   1.000
_cell.length_c   1.000
_cell.angle_alpha   90.00
_cell.angle_beta   90.00
_cell.angle_gamma   90.00
#
_symmetry.space_group_name_H-M   'P 1'
#
loop_
_entity.id
_entity.type
_entity.pdbx_description
1 polymer ?
#
loop_
_entity_poly.entity_id
_entity_poly.type
_entity_poly.pdbx_seq_one_letter_code
_entity_poly.pdbx_strand_id
1 'polypeptide(L)'
;MLRQLKTLSESRDSTQQELMELKEIRDAALEVTEAMDIPQKDGGEPLTLAVRLCRVPGAFERFVSHITRQYVGHVLGLVKSYWPTTCLDTRGQGAKASCSDDQFRQYLAKTSRVADQIVETLSRAKYP
;
A
#
# COMPACT_ATOMS: atom_id res chain seq x y z
N MET A 1 46.81 27.42 12.26
CA MET A 1 45.53 28.12 12.46
C MET A 1 44.54 27.96 11.27
N LEU A 2 44.95 28.30 10.06
CA LEU A 2 44.09 28.22 8.87
C LEU A 2 43.61 26.79 8.56
N ARG A 3 44.42 25.75 8.77
CA ARG A 3 44.03 24.36 8.55
C ARG A 3 42.94 23.90 9.53
N GLN A 4 43.01 24.32 10.80
CA GLN A 4 41.99 23.96 11.80
C GLN A 4 40.65 24.64 11.52
N LEU A 5 40.64 25.89 11.08
CA LEU A 5 39.45 26.63 10.71
C LEU A 5 38.78 26.00 9.49
N LYS A 6 39.55 25.57 8.49
CA LYS A 6 39.06 24.90 7.30
C LYS A 6 38.42 23.54 7.67
N THR A 7 39.07 22.74 8.51
CA THR A 7 38.55 21.45 8.97
C THR A 7 37.26 21.63 9.76
N LEU A 8 37.18 22.64 10.64
CA LEU A 8 35.95 22.95 11.38
C LEU A 8 34.84 23.41 10.49
N SER A 9 35.12 24.20 9.47
CA SER A 9 34.14 24.65 8.48
C SER A 9 33.59 23.47 7.65
N GLU A 10 34.46 22.58 7.17
CA GLU A 10 34.08 21.38 6.44
C GLU A 10 33.23 20.44 7.31
N SER A 11 33.62 20.26 8.58
CA SER A 11 32.85 19.46 9.56
C SER A 11 31.45 20.05 9.81
N ARG A 12 31.36 21.39 9.93
CA ARG A 12 30.09 22.08 10.11
C ARG A 12 29.18 21.91 8.89
N ASP A 13 29.71 22.06 7.68
CA ASP A 13 28.97 21.92 6.44
C ASP A 13 28.45 20.48 6.27
N SER A 14 29.29 19.48 6.59
CA SER A 14 28.89 18.07 6.59
C SER A 14 27.79 17.80 7.60
N THR A 15 27.87 18.34 8.80
CA THR A 15 26.85 18.19 9.85
C THR A 15 25.53 18.87 9.44
N GLN A 16 25.58 20.03 8.81
CA GLN A 16 24.39 20.71 8.31
C GLN A 16 23.72 19.91 7.21
N GLN A 17 24.48 19.30 6.31
CA GLN A 17 23.96 18.45 5.26
C GLN A 17 23.27 17.21 5.83
N GLU A 18 23.89 16.55 6.81
CA GLU A 18 23.29 15.41 7.53
C GLU A 18 21.99 15.80 8.21
N LEU A 19 21.92 16.97 8.84
CA LEU A 19 20.68 17.50 9.45
C LEU A 19 19.58 17.72 8.41
N MET A 20 19.91 18.25 7.24
CA MET A 20 18.95 18.44 6.16
C MET A 20 18.40 17.10 5.67
N GLU A 21 19.27 16.11 5.47
CA GLU A 21 18.88 14.76 5.06
C GLU A 21 17.97 14.10 6.12
N LEU A 22 18.31 14.24 7.40
CA LEU A 22 17.48 13.71 8.50
C LEU A 22 16.11 14.38 8.56
N LYS A 23 16.02 15.68 8.29
CA LYS A 23 14.72 16.38 8.20
C LYS A 23 13.87 15.89 7.05
N GLU A 24 14.47 15.66 5.89
CA GLU A 24 13.78 15.10 4.73
C GLU A 24 13.24 13.71 5.01
N ILE A 25 14.04 12.85 5.65
CA ILE A 25 13.63 11.51 6.06
C ILE A 25 12.49 11.58 7.08
N ARG A 26 12.59 12.48 8.05
CA ARG A 26 11.54 12.69 9.05
C ARG A 26 10.23 13.13 8.41
N ASP A 27 10.27 14.08 7.50
CA ASP A 27 9.08 14.59 6.81
C ASP A 27 8.44 13.50 5.94
N ALA A 28 9.25 12.70 5.23
CA ALA A 28 8.77 11.56 4.47
C ALA A 28 8.13 10.49 5.36
N ALA A 29 8.75 10.20 6.52
CA ALA A 29 8.21 9.24 7.49
C ALA A 29 6.88 9.72 8.09
N LEU A 30 6.76 11.02 8.40
CA LEU A 30 5.50 11.61 8.87
C LEU A 30 4.40 11.48 7.82
N GLU A 31 4.73 11.76 6.57
CA GLU A 31 3.79 11.66 5.45
C GLU A 31 3.29 10.22 5.28
N VAL A 32 4.18 9.23 5.34
CA VAL A 32 3.81 7.80 5.26
C VAL A 32 2.92 7.39 6.43
N THR A 33 3.28 7.77 7.66
CA THR A 33 2.50 7.40 8.85
C THR A 33 1.12 8.07 8.85
N GLU A 34 1.00 9.29 8.34
CA GLU A 34 -0.28 9.97 8.19
C GLU A 34 -1.12 9.33 7.09
N ALA A 35 -0.53 9.01 5.94
CA ALA A 35 -1.22 8.35 4.83
C ALA A 35 -1.76 6.97 5.22
N MET A 36 -1.09 6.26 6.12
CA MET A 36 -1.50 4.96 6.63
C MET A 36 -2.37 5.02 7.89
N ASP A 37 -2.77 6.22 8.31
CA ASP A 37 -3.60 6.45 9.51
C ASP A 37 -3.00 5.81 10.77
N ILE A 38 -1.69 5.84 10.92
CA ILE A 38 -1.03 5.34 12.13
C ILE A 38 -1.32 6.30 13.29
N PRO A 39 -1.90 5.83 14.41
CA PRO A 39 -2.23 6.70 15.52
C PRO A 39 -1.01 7.37 16.12
N GLN A 40 -1.17 8.61 16.56
CA GLN A 40 -0.11 9.37 17.24
C GLN A 40 0.04 8.98 18.70
N LYS A 41 -0.97 8.38 19.28
CA LYS A 41 -1.02 7.98 20.69
C LYS A 41 -1.53 6.56 20.82
N ASP A 42 -1.04 5.87 21.84
CA ASP A 42 -1.52 4.54 22.21
C ASP A 42 -1.94 4.58 23.68
N GLY A 43 -3.24 4.43 23.93
CA GLY A 43 -3.80 4.47 25.29
C GLY A 43 -3.54 5.78 26.05
N GLY A 44 -3.37 6.89 25.35
CA GLY A 44 -3.09 8.21 25.94
C GLY A 44 -1.60 8.57 25.99
N GLU A 45 -0.69 7.63 25.75
CA GLU A 45 0.74 7.90 25.66
C GLU A 45 1.15 8.25 24.22
N PRO A 46 1.95 9.33 24.01
CA PRO A 46 2.40 9.68 22.67
C PRO A 46 3.38 8.63 22.15
N LEU A 47 3.20 8.25 20.87
CA LEU A 47 4.10 7.34 20.16
C LEU A 47 5.19 8.13 19.47
N THR A 48 6.42 7.63 19.55
CA THR A 48 7.52 8.19 18.77
C THR A 48 7.32 7.90 17.28
N LEU A 49 7.92 8.71 16.42
CA LEU A 49 7.87 8.51 14.98
C LEU A 49 8.45 7.15 14.59
N ALA A 50 9.53 6.72 15.23
CA ALA A 50 10.15 5.42 14.98
C ALA A 50 9.17 4.26 15.26
N VAL A 51 8.46 4.31 16.39
CA VAL A 51 7.44 3.30 16.74
C VAL A 51 6.28 3.32 15.75
N ARG A 52 5.81 4.50 15.39
CA ARG A 52 4.74 4.66 14.40
C ARG A 52 5.16 4.08 13.05
N LEU A 53 6.39 4.37 12.62
CA LEU A 53 6.94 3.87 11.35
C LEU A 53 7.04 2.34 11.35
N CYS A 54 7.38 1.72 12.48
CA CYS A 54 7.41 0.26 12.62
C CYS A 54 6.02 -0.39 12.47
N ARG A 55 4.95 0.35 12.67
CA ARG A 55 3.57 -0.12 12.48
C ARG A 55 3.08 -0.04 11.04
N VAL A 56 3.81 0.66 10.16
CA VAL A 56 3.43 0.85 8.76
C VAL A 56 3.28 -0.48 8.00
N PRO A 57 4.20 -1.45 8.08
CA PRO A 57 4.03 -2.70 7.34
C PRO A 57 2.74 -3.45 7.68
N GLY A 58 2.38 -3.55 8.96
CA GLY A 58 1.13 -4.20 9.37
C GLY A 58 -0.11 -3.42 8.94
N ALA A 59 -0.07 -2.09 9.02
CA ALA A 59 -1.14 -1.24 8.53
C ALA A 59 -1.31 -1.35 7.01
N PHE A 60 -0.21 -1.43 6.28
CA PHE A 60 -0.20 -1.61 4.84
C PHE A 60 -0.82 -2.95 4.44
N GLU A 61 -0.45 -4.03 5.13
CA GLU A 61 -1.06 -5.35 4.91
C GLU A 61 -2.57 -5.33 5.10
N ARG A 62 -3.03 -4.72 6.18
CA ARG A 62 -4.48 -4.58 6.45
C ARG A 62 -5.17 -3.74 5.38
N PHE A 63 -4.53 -2.66 4.94
CA PHE A 63 -5.04 -1.80 3.86
C PHE A 63 -5.17 -2.58 2.55
N VAL A 64 -4.11 -3.30 2.14
CA VAL A 64 -4.12 -4.10 0.91
C VAL A 64 -5.20 -5.18 0.98
N SER A 65 -5.30 -5.89 2.11
CA SER A 65 -6.34 -6.92 2.31
C SER A 65 -7.74 -6.34 2.22
N HIS A 66 -7.96 -5.17 2.80
CA HIS A 66 -9.25 -4.49 2.77
C HIS A 66 -9.64 -4.06 1.35
N ILE A 67 -8.74 -3.40 0.64
CA ILE A 67 -8.95 -2.95 -0.74
C ILE A 67 -9.15 -4.14 -1.68
N THR A 68 -8.35 -5.17 -1.54
CA THR A 68 -8.48 -6.40 -2.34
C THR A 68 -9.84 -7.04 -2.13
N ARG A 69 -10.29 -7.14 -0.87
CA ARG A 69 -11.62 -7.68 -0.54
C ARG A 69 -12.74 -6.87 -1.20
N GLN A 70 -12.65 -5.54 -1.15
CA GLN A 70 -13.64 -4.67 -1.78
C GLN A 70 -13.65 -4.86 -3.30
N TYR A 71 -12.51 -4.92 -3.94
CA TYR A 71 -12.40 -5.08 -5.39
C TYR A 71 -12.88 -6.45 -5.84
N VAL A 72 -12.46 -7.50 -5.15
CA VAL A 72 -12.94 -8.87 -5.43
C VAL A 72 -14.45 -8.96 -5.23
N GLY A 73 -14.97 -8.42 -4.14
CA GLY A 73 -16.40 -8.37 -3.86
C GLY A 73 -17.17 -7.65 -4.96
N HIS A 74 -16.65 -6.53 -5.45
CA HIS A 74 -17.26 -5.78 -6.55
C HIS A 74 -17.32 -6.62 -7.83
N VAL A 75 -16.19 -7.24 -8.21
CA VAL A 75 -16.13 -8.10 -9.42
C VAL A 75 -17.11 -9.26 -9.31
N LEU A 76 -17.15 -9.94 -8.16
CA LEU A 76 -18.10 -11.04 -7.94
C LEU A 76 -19.53 -10.54 -7.95
N GLY A 77 -19.79 -9.33 -7.43
CA GLY A 77 -21.11 -8.68 -7.53
C GLY A 77 -21.52 -8.41 -8.97
N LEU A 78 -20.59 -7.94 -9.81
CA LEU A 78 -20.84 -7.76 -11.23
C LEU A 78 -21.19 -9.09 -11.91
N VAL A 79 -20.42 -10.15 -11.62
CA VAL A 79 -20.73 -11.49 -12.16
C VAL A 79 -22.13 -11.92 -11.76
N LYS A 80 -22.50 -11.77 -10.49
CA LYS A 80 -23.84 -12.11 -9.99
C LYS A 80 -24.93 -11.24 -10.61
N SER A 81 -24.64 -10.00 -10.96
CA SER A 81 -25.62 -9.11 -11.60
C SER A 81 -26.01 -9.59 -13.00
N TYR A 82 -25.05 -10.15 -13.73
CA TYR A 82 -25.32 -10.71 -15.07
C TYR A 82 -25.81 -12.17 -15.02
N TRP A 83 -25.34 -12.94 -14.06
CA TRP A 83 -25.70 -14.36 -13.89
C TRP A 83 -26.11 -14.64 -12.45
N PRO A 84 -27.34 -14.25 -12.05
CA PRO A 84 -27.78 -14.35 -10.64
C PRO A 84 -27.78 -15.77 -10.06
N THR A 85 -27.92 -16.78 -10.92
CA THR A 85 -27.97 -18.20 -10.50
C THR A 85 -26.60 -18.85 -10.40
N THR A 86 -25.52 -18.14 -10.79
CA THR A 86 -24.17 -18.69 -10.72
C THR A 86 -23.74 -18.92 -9.26
N CYS A 87 -23.31 -20.16 -8.95
CA CYS A 87 -22.73 -20.48 -7.66
C CYS A 87 -21.25 -20.11 -7.66
N LEU A 88 -20.85 -19.27 -6.71
CA LEU A 88 -19.46 -18.81 -6.56
C LEU A 88 -18.73 -19.47 -5.40
N ASP A 89 -19.38 -20.30 -4.60
CA ASP A 89 -18.83 -20.85 -3.36
C ASP A 89 -17.54 -21.65 -3.60
N THR A 90 -17.50 -22.43 -4.67
CA THR A 90 -16.32 -23.23 -5.03
C THR A 90 -15.17 -22.39 -5.58
N ARG A 91 -15.41 -21.14 -5.96
CA ARG A 91 -14.39 -20.25 -6.54
C ARG A 91 -13.39 -19.75 -5.49
N GLY A 92 -13.77 -19.76 -4.23
CA GLY A 92 -12.87 -19.43 -3.13
C GLY A 92 -11.74 -20.42 -2.93
N GLN A 93 -11.83 -21.59 -3.55
CA GLN A 93 -10.81 -22.64 -3.47
C GLN A 93 -9.73 -22.54 -4.56
N GLY A 94 -9.82 -21.53 -5.43
CA GLY A 94 -8.89 -21.32 -6.52
C GLY A 94 -9.38 -21.81 -7.87
N ALA A 95 -8.46 -21.96 -8.81
CA ALA A 95 -8.80 -22.42 -10.16
C ALA A 95 -9.25 -23.89 -10.15
N LYS A 96 -10.08 -24.25 -11.13
CA LYS A 96 -10.54 -25.62 -11.29
C LYS A 96 -9.34 -26.55 -11.48
N ALA A 97 -9.35 -27.73 -10.85
CA ALA A 97 -8.25 -28.69 -10.90
C ALA A 97 -7.86 -29.12 -12.32
N SER A 98 -8.82 -29.13 -13.26
CA SER A 98 -8.57 -29.44 -14.68
C SER A 98 -7.97 -28.27 -15.46
N CYS A 99 -7.89 -27.08 -14.87
CA CYS A 99 -7.28 -25.91 -15.50
C CYS A 99 -5.78 -25.88 -15.19
N SER A 100 -4.93 -25.92 -16.21
CA SER A 100 -3.49 -25.80 -16.03
C SER A 100 -3.11 -24.36 -15.69
N ASP A 101 -1.90 -24.18 -15.13
CA ASP A 101 -1.35 -22.86 -14.84
C ASP A 101 -1.24 -22.00 -16.11
N ASP A 102 -0.86 -22.59 -17.22
CA ASP A 102 -0.75 -21.90 -18.52
C ASP A 102 -2.12 -21.47 -19.03
N GLN A 103 -3.14 -22.33 -18.92
CA GLN A 103 -4.51 -21.96 -19.27
C GLN A 103 -5.04 -20.83 -18.39
N PHE A 104 -4.75 -20.88 -17.10
CA PHE A 104 -5.16 -19.84 -16.17
C PHE A 104 -4.50 -18.49 -16.51
N ARG A 105 -3.21 -18.49 -16.84
CA ARG A 105 -2.51 -17.29 -17.31
C ARG A 105 -3.12 -16.71 -18.59
N GLN A 106 -3.53 -17.56 -19.52
CA GLN A 106 -4.22 -17.13 -20.73
C GLN A 106 -5.56 -16.46 -20.41
N TYR A 107 -6.31 -17.01 -19.45
CA TYR A 107 -7.58 -16.39 -18.99
C TYR A 107 -7.32 -15.03 -18.35
N LEU A 108 -6.28 -14.91 -17.53
CA LEU A 108 -5.90 -13.62 -16.94
C LEU A 108 -5.54 -12.60 -18.03
N ALA A 109 -4.79 -13.01 -19.03
CA ALA A 109 -4.43 -12.14 -20.16
C ALA A 109 -5.67 -11.67 -20.94
N LYS A 110 -6.62 -12.56 -21.19
CA LYS A 110 -7.87 -12.23 -21.90
C LYS A 110 -8.76 -11.27 -21.13
N THR A 111 -8.71 -11.32 -19.79
CA THR A 111 -9.55 -10.48 -18.93
C THR A 111 -8.87 -9.19 -18.49
N SER A 112 -7.60 -9.00 -18.80
CA SER A 112 -6.81 -7.87 -18.30
C SER A 112 -7.41 -6.51 -18.66
N ARG A 113 -7.90 -6.35 -19.89
CA ARG A 113 -8.55 -5.11 -20.33
C ARG A 113 -9.81 -4.80 -19.50
N VAL A 114 -10.61 -5.81 -19.23
CA VAL A 114 -11.83 -5.65 -18.42
C VAL A 114 -11.45 -5.34 -16.98
N ALA A 115 -10.42 -6.01 -16.44
CA ALA A 115 -9.91 -5.73 -15.11
C ALA A 115 -9.45 -4.27 -14.98
N ASP A 116 -8.71 -3.75 -15.96
CA ASP A 116 -8.27 -2.35 -16.00
C ASP A 116 -9.46 -1.39 -15.99
N GLN A 117 -10.49 -1.67 -16.76
CA GLN A 117 -11.71 -0.86 -16.80
C GLN A 117 -12.43 -0.85 -15.45
N ILE A 118 -12.52 -2.01 -14.77
CA ILE A 118 -13.15 -2.13 -13.46
C ILE A 118 -12.36 -1.34 -12.43
N VAL A 119 -11.03 -1.48 -12.40
CA VAL A 119 -10.17 -0.75 -11.47
C VAL A 119 -10.28 0.75 -11.68
N GLU A 120 -10.30 1.21 -12.92
CA GLU A 120 -10.47 2.64 -13.24
C GLU A 120 -11.81 3.17 -12.73
N THR A 121 -12.88 2.44 -12.94
CA THR A 121 -14.22 2.80 -12.45
C THR A 121 -14.26 2.86 -10.92
N LEU A 122 -13.66 1.88 -10.25
CA LEU A 122 -13.60 1.83 -8.79
C LEU A 122 -12.76 2.97 -8.21
N SER A 123 -11.64 3.30 -8.85
CA SER A 123 -10.77 4.41 -8.42
C SER A 123 -11.49 5.76 -8.52
N ARG A 124 -12.35 5.94 -9.50
CA ARG A 124 -13.17 7.17 -9.67
C ARG A 124 -14.31 7.26 -8.67
N ALA A 125 -14.88 6.12 -8.26
CA ALA A 125 -16.06 6.07 -7.41
C ALA A 125 -15.80 6.48 -5.96
N LYS A 126 -14.55 6.66 -5.53
CA LYS A 126 -14.16 6.99 -4.14
C LYS A 126 -14.97 6.19 -3.12
N TYR A 127 -14.56 4.95 -2.90
CA TYR A 127 -15.17 4.15 -1.84
C TYR A 127 -14.94 4.80 -0.48
N PRO A 128 -16.00 4.96 0.33
CA PRO A 128 -15.85 5.46 1.68
C PRO A 128 -15.05 4.50 2.57
#